data_87d173a2902baa6fe4912f2ad0139dcc
#
_entry.id   87d173a2902baa6fe4912f2ad0139dcc
#
_cell.length_a   1.000
_cell.length_b   1.000
_cell.length_c   1.000
_cell.angle_alpha   90.00
_cell.angle_beta   90.00
_cell.angle_gamma   90.00
#
_symmetry.space_group_name_H-M   'P 1'
#
loop_
_entity.id
_entity.type
_entity.pdbx_description
1 polymer ?
#
loop_
_entity_poly.entity_id
_entity_poly.type
_entity_poly.pdbx_seq_one_letter_code
_entity_poly.pdbx_strand_id
1 'polypeptide(L)'
;MQEEIRERGRQENQKMKAYLVMRLLQKNTDYDNLMTSAQIAELLDSYGVSAQEKSIQRDIKAINATLEVEEAILNGEDYHIDEALEYLEEDKEIRSIQYRSASTTKRGYYFQREEGFFELIRLLLESVYSSKFITKKDADYLKKYILKDVSKFDIKKLDHISPIVSKSKTKNSQVFDNVKVLSDAITARCKVEFNYNNFYIPEGSDKPRTKYGRKDEKYIVSPYHLLINDGNYYLLCFDEKNKKKWTYRVDRMENVSLRKDEKREGAECFYDFNANEYAKTNFSMFEGENKFITIKFVNTCMNAVVEKIGTEKITYKNFDNGHFTVTMRTGINEQFYGWLCTFGNRAQVVEPQEQIDAFKDYVNKITSLYE
;
A
#
# COMPACT_ATOMS: atom_id res chain seq x y z
N MET A 1 39.45 52.77 -6.44
CA MET A 1 40.41 51.80 -5.90
C MET A 1 39.74 51.12 -4.70
N GLN A 2 38.59 50.52 -5.00
CA GLN A 2 37.79 49.69 -4.08
C GLN A 2 37.19 48.50 -4.89
N GLU A 3 38.05 47.91 -5.72
CA GLU A 3 37.71 46.68 -6.44
C GLU A 3 38.95 45.80 -6.36
N GLU A 4 38.70 44.51 -6.09
CA GLU A 4 39.68 43.41 -6.05
C GLU A 4 40.35 43.11 -4.71
N ILE A 5 39.59 42.94 -3.65
CA ILE A 5 39.82 41.82 -2.73
C ILE A 5 38.81 40.75 -3.11
N ARG A 6 38.99 40.08 -4.22
CA ARG A 6 38.45 38.76 -4.47
C ARG A 6 39.04 37.83 -3.40
N GLU A 7 38.25 37.52 -2.40
CA GLU A 7 38.55 36.50 -1.40
C GLU A 7 38.89 35.18 -2.13
N ARG A 8 40.17 34.87 -2.18
CA ARG A 8 40.64 33.56 -2.60
C ARG A 8 40.08 32.56 -1.60
N GLY A 9 39.07 31.78 -1.99
CA GLY A 9 38.91 30.44 -1.44
C GLY A 9 37.70 30.10 -0.62
N ARG A 10 36.66 30.91 -0.49
CA ARG A 10 35.35 30.45 0.00
C ARG A 10 34.34 30.57 -1.11
N GLN A 11 34.26 29.52 -1.93
CA GLN A 11 33.09 29.34 -2.79
C GLN A 11 31.91 29.08 -1.89
N GLU A 12 30.89 29.96 -1.93
CA GLU A 12 29.67 29.81 -1.21
C GLU A 12 29.00 28.48 -1.54
N ASN A 13 28.33 27.87 -0.52
CA ASN A 13 27.54 26.63 -0.67
C ASN A 13 28.30 25.34 -1.05
N GLN A 14 29.63 25.28 -0.95
CA GLN A 14 30.41 24.08 -1.32
C GLN A 14 30.05 22.83 -0.49
N LYS A 15 29.62 22.99 0.76
CA LYS A 15 29.20 21.86 1.60
C LYS A 15 27.98 21.10 1.03
N MET A 16 27.15 21.76 0.22
CA MET A 16 25.95 21.17 -0.38
C MET A 16 26.21 20.59 -1.78
N LYS A 17 27.40 20.82 -2.34
CA LYS A 17 27.71 20.51 -3.74
C LYS A 17 27.54 19.02 -4.05
N ALA A 18 28.16 18.13 -3.28
CA ALA A 18 28.09 16.69 -3.51
C ALA A 18 26.63 16.18 -3.47
N TYR A 19 25.86 16.62 -2.48
CA TYR A 19 24.43 16.28 -2.41
C TYR A 19 23.66 16.76 -3.65
N LEU A 20 23.91 17.97 -4.12
CA LEU A 20 23.25 18.48 -5.33
C LEU A 20 23.70 17.72 -6.59
N VAL A 21 24.98 17.36 -6.72
CA VAL A 21 25.47 16.51 -7.82
C VAL A 21 24.69 15.18 -7.85
N MET A 22 24.58 14.50 -6.73
CA MET A 22 23.80 13.26 -6.61
C MET A 22 22.35 13.48 -7.06
N ARG A 23 21.67 14.50 -6.51
CA ARG A 23 20.25 14.78 -6.84
C ARG A 23 20.05 15.16 -8.30
N LEU A 24 20.96 15.90 -8.90
CA LEU A 24 20.91 16.26 -10.32
C LEU A 24 21.06 15.02 -11.22
N LEU A 25 21.98 14.12 -10.88
CA LEU A 25 22.14 12.87 -11.62
C LEU A 25 20.93 11.96 -11.45
N GLN A 26 20.43 11.78 -10.23
CA GLN A 26 19.21 11.00 -9.98
C GLN A 26 18.01 11.49 -10.81
N LYS A 27 17.85 12.82 -10.94
CA LYS A 27 16.70 13.42 -11.63
C LYS A 27 16.85 13.49 -13.13
N ASN A 28 18.07 13.71 -13.63
CA ASN A 28 18.31 14.09 -15.01
C ASN A 28 19.02 13.02 -15.83
N THR A 29 19.28 11.84 -15.26
CA THR A 29 20.00 10.77 -15.98
C THR A 29 19.34 9.41 -15.81
N ASP A 30 19.58 8.56 -16.78
CA ASP A 30 19.40 7.12 -16.81
C ASP A 30 20.45 6.50 -17.74
N TYR A 31 20.38 5.19 -17.98
CA TYR A 31 21.31 4.47 -18.84
C TYR A 31 21.44 5.07 -20.25
N ASP A 32 20.37 5.65 -20.80
CA ASP A 32 20.35 6.23 -22.15
C ASP A 32 20.55 7.74 -22.16
N ASN A 33 20.33 8.40 -21.04
CA ASN A 33 20.41 9.86 -20.90
C ASN A 33 21.54 10.23 -19.94
N LEU A 34 22.69 10.57 -20.51
CA LEU A 34 23.95 10.85 -19.81
C LEU A 34 24.11 12.35 -19.57
N MET A 35 24.89 12.74 -18.56
CA MET A 35 25.33 14.10 -18.32
C MET A 35 26.86 14.16 -18.21
N THR A 36 27.48 15.11 -18.92
CA THR A 36 28.88 15.40 -18.77
C THR A 36 29.18 16.24 -17.53
N SER A 37 30.43 16.23 -17.05
CA SER A 37 30.84 17.10 -15.94
C SER A 37 30.55 18.58 -16.21
N ALA A 38 30.70 19.04 -17.48
CA ALA A 38 30.36 20.39 -17.89
C ALA A 38 28.86 20.71 -17.71
N GLN A 39 28.00 19.82 -18.17
CA GLN A 39 26.55 19.99 -17.99
C GLN A 39 26.12 19.98 -16.51
N ILE A 40 26.76 19.14 -15.68
CA ILE A 40 26.52 19.13 -14.22
C ILE A 40 26.99 20.46 -13.63
N ALA A 41 28.16 20.99 -14.04
CA ALA A 41 28.66 22.30 -13.57
C ALA A 41 27.70 23.45 -13.92
N GLU A 42 27.21 23.48 -15.17
CA GLU A 42 26.24 24.47 -15.62
C GLU A 42 24.93 24.44 -14.79
N LEU A 43 24.42 23.23 -14.52
CA LEU A 43 23.23 23.10 -13.67
C LEU A 43 23.51 23.52 -12.22
N LEU A 44 24.66 23.18 -11.65
CA LEU A 44 25.05 23.63 -10.31
C LEU A 44 25.11 25.15 -10.21
N ASP A 45 25.66 25.80 -11.23
CA ASP A 45 25.76 27.25 -11.30
C ASP A 45 24.37 27.90 -11.30
N SER A 46 23.38 27.30 -11.99
CA SER A 46 21.99 27.75 -11.98
C SER A 46 21.35 27.67 -10.58
N TYR A 47 21.91 26.87 -9.67
CA TYR A 47 21.51 26.77 -8.25
C TYR A 47 22.44 27.58 -7.31
N GLY A 48 23.33 28.42 -7.85
CA GLY A 48 24.24 29.25 -7.05
C GLY A 48 25.43 28.47 -6.47
N VAL A 49 25.83 27.34 -7.08
CA VAL A 49 26.95 26.53 -6.67
C VAL A 49 27.97 26.44 -7.83
N SER A 50 29.03 27.22 -7.76
CA SER A 50 30.10 27.15 -8.76
C SER A 50 30.95 25.91 -8.57
N ALA A 51 31.23 25.18 -9.65
CA ALA A 51 32.04 23.96 -9.62
C ALA A 51 32.89 23.80 -10.89
N GLN A 52 34.11 23.28 -10.70
CA GLN A 52 34.96 22.85 -11.81
C GLN A 52 34.75 21.37 -12.11
N GLU A 53 34.88 20.97 -13.36
CA GLU A 53 34.67 19.57 -13.80
C GLU A 53 35.50 18.54 -13.01
N LYS A 54 36.78 18.81 -12.74
CA LYS A 54 37.65 17.95 -11.93
C LYS A 54 37.14 17.80 -10.47
N SER A 55 36.48 18.83 -9.95
CA SER A 55 35.91 18.80 -8.61
C SER A 55 34.66 17.92 -8.59
N ILE A 56 33.83 17.97 -9.63
CA ILE A 56 32.65 17.12 -9.79
C ILE A 56 33.02 15.63 -9.86
N GLN A 57 34.11 15.28 -10.55
CA GLN A 57 34.59 13.90 -10.58
C GLN A 57 35.00 13.38 -9.21
N ARG A 58 35.60 14.23 -8.36
CA ARG A 58 35.93 13.88 -6.98
C ARG A 58 34.68 13.74 -6.11
N ASP A 59 33.71 14.61 -6.31
CA ASP A 59 32.43 14.51 -5.61
C ASP A 59 31.70 13.21 -5.96
N ILE A 60 31.68 12.81 -7.24
CA ILE A 60 31.06 11.54 -7.69
C ILE A 60 31.75 10.33 -7.04
N LYS A 61 33.08 10.32 -6.91
CA LYS A 61 33.79 9.26 -6.20
C LYS A 61 33.35 9.19 -4.72
N ALA A 62 33.29 10.35 -4.05
CA ALA A 62 32.85 10.43 -2.66
C ALA A 62 31.38 10.03 -2.47
N ILE A 63 30.50 10.41 -3.41
CA ILE A 63 29.08 10.04 -3.39
C ILE A 63 28.94 8.53 -3.50
N ASN A 64 29.62 7.86 -4.45
CA ASN A 64 29.57 6.42 -4.57
C ASN A 64 29.97 5.71 -3.27
N ALA A 65 31.09 6.12 -2.66
CA ALA A 65 31.51 5.54 -1.38
C ALA A 65 30.51 5.82 -0.25
N THR A 66 29.87 7.00 -0.23
CA THR A 66 28.83 7.31 0.76
C THR A 66 27.59 6.43 0.59
N LEU A 67 27.18 6.13 -0.64
CA LEU A 67 26.03 5.28 -0.92
C LEU A 67 26.28 3.82 -0.50
N GLU A 68 27.50 3.31 -0.69
CA GLU A 68 27.91 1.99 -0.19
C GLU A 68 27.82 1.91 1.34
N VAL A 69 28.35 2.94 2.02
CA VAL A 69 28.25 3.02 3.49
C VAL A 69 26.81 3.16 3.96
N GLU A 70 25.98 3.91 3.23
CA GLU A 70 24.55 4.04 3.54
C GLU A 70 23.83 2.68 3.44
N GLU A 71 24.13 1.88 2.43
CA GLU A 71 23.59 0.53 2.27
C GLU A 71 24.03 -0.39 3.41
N ALA A 72 25.29 -0.38 3.78
CA ALA A 72 25.81 -1.14 4.92
C ALA A 72 25.13 -0.75 6.24
N ILE A 73 24.91 0.55 6.50
CA ILE A 73 24.17 1.05 7.66
C ILE A 73 22.73 0.50 7.69
N LEU A 74 22.05 0.48 6.53
CA LEU A 74 20.68 -0.06 6.43
C LEU A 74 20.63 -1.56 6.73
N ASN A 75 21.69 -2.29 6.38
CA ASN A 75 21.85 -3.71 6.66
C ASN A 75 22.32 -3.99 8.11
N GLY A 76 22.66 -2.96 8.90
CA GLY A 76 23.18 -3.09 10.24
C GLY A 76 24.65 -3.53 10.30
N GLU A 77 25.41 -3.23 9.26
CA GLU A 77 26.83 -3.53 9.10
C GLU A 77 27.69 -2.33 9.47
N ASP A 78 28.84 -2.56 10.11
CA ASP A 78 29.87 -1.57 10.32
C ASP A 78 30.79 -1.54 9.07
N TYR A 79 30.77 -0.41 8.34
CA TYR A 79 31.52 -0.26 7.10
C TYR A 79 32.13 1.13 7.02
N HIS A 80 33.46 1.19 6.84
CA HIS A 80 34.20 2.45 6.78
C HIS A 80 34.25 3.02 5.35
N ILE A 81 34.23 4.35 5.27
CA ILE A 81 34.28 5.07 3.99
C ILE A 81 35.56 4.77 3.19
N ASP A 82 36.67 4.50 3.86
CA ASP A 82 37.95 4.17 3.21
C ASP A 82 37.89 2.77 2.59
N GLU A 83 37.25 1.81 3.23
CA GLU A 83 37.00 0.46 2.70
C GLU A 83 36.07 0.52 1.47
N ALA A 84 35.02 1.33 1.55
CA ALA A 84 34.13 1.57 0.41
C ALA A 84 34.88 2.20 -0.78
N LEU A 85 35.82 3.11 -0.52
CA LEU A 85 36.63 3.72 -1.57
C LEU A 85 37.56 2.71 -2.25
N GLU A 86 38.18 1.79 -1.49
CA GLU A 86 39.03 0.72 -2.02
C GLU A 86 38.20 -0.27 -2.84
N TYR A 87 37.08 -0.76 -2.30
CA TYR A 87 36.18 -1.68 -2.97
C TYR A 87 35.69 -1.15 -4.32
N LEU A 88 35.28 0.10 -4.37
CA LEU A 88 34.79 0.74 -5.60
C LEU A 88 35.89 1.04 -6.61
N GLU A 89 37.20 1.00 -6.25
CA GLU A 89 38.32 1.08 -7.17
C GLU A 89 38.57 -0.27 -7.87
N GLU A 90 38.36 -1.36 -7.15
CA GLU A 90 38.51 -2.72 -7.66
C GLU A 90 37.39 -3.11 -8.61
N ASP A 91 36.14 -2.82 -8.24
CA ASP A 91 34.97 -3.08 -9.07
C ASP A 91 34.18 -1.80 -9.40
N LYS A 92 34.25 -1.39 -10.67
CA LYS A 92 33.57 -0.19 -11.16
C LYS A 92 32.12 -0.45 -11.54
N GLU A 93 31.69 -1.70 -11.70
CA GLU A 93 30.36 -2.04 -12.18
C GLU A 93 29.30 -1.88 -11.09
N ILE A 94 29.68 -1.97 -9.83
CA ILE A 94 28.81 -1.82 -8.66
C ILE A 94 28.49 -0.38 -8.27
N ARG A 95 29.14 0.63 -8.91
CA ARG A 95 28.95 2.04 -8.56
C ARG A 95 27.54 2.53 -8.87
N SER A 96 26.92 3.20 -7.93
CA SER A 96 25.61 3.85 -8.12
C SER A 96 25.66 4.98 -9.15
N ILE A 97 26.79 5.72 -9.26
CA ILE A 97 27.01 6.70 -10.34
C ILE A 97 28.10 6.17 -11.25
N GLN A 98 27.72 5.87 -12.46
CA GLN A 98 28.59 5.30 -13.47
C GLN A 98 28.93 6.28 -14.58
N TYR A 99 30.08 6.06 -15.24
CA TYR A 99 30.45 6.75 -16.45
C TYR A 99 30.31 5.82 -17.65
N ARG A 100 29.61 6.27 -18.68
CA ARG A 100 29.41 5.54 -19.92
C ARG A 100 29.88 6.36 -21.10
N SER A 101 30.55 5.70 -22.05
CA SER A 101 30.93 6.26 -23.33
C SER A 101 30.36 5.39 -24.45
N ALA A 102 29.16 5.74 -24.92
CA ALA A 102 28.48 5.02 -26.00
C ALA A 102 28.93 5.48 -27.38
N SER A 103 29.43 6.74 -27.52
CA SER A 103 30.04 7.32 -28.71
C SER A 103 30.84 8.55 -28.30
N THR A 104 31.54 9.17 -29.27
CA THR A 104 32.28 10.43 -29.06
C THR A 104 31.38 11.57 -28.61
N THR A 105 30.12 11.57 -28.99
CA THR A 105 29.12 12.60 -28.64
C THR A 105 28.19 12.16 -27.50
N LYS A 106 28.04 10.86 -27.27
CA LYS A 106 27.16 10.31 -26.22
C LYS A 106 28.02 9.69 -25.12
N ARG A 107 28.50 10.53 -24.20
CA ARG A 107 29.32 10.12 -23.05
C ARG A 107 28.98 10.97 -21.83
N GLY A 108 29.10 10.40 -20.64
CA GLY A 108 28.85 11.12 -19.38
C GLY A 108 28.51 10.18 -18.24
N TYR A 109 28.08 10.79 -17.17
CA TYR A 109 27.67 10.10 -15.98
C TYR A 109 26.14 9.85 -15.99
N TYR A 110 25.74 8.76 -15.34
CA TYR A 110 24.34 8.48 -15.05
C TYR A 110 24.21 7.82 -13.68
N PHE A 111 23.05 7.99 -13.07
CA PHE A 111 22.71 7.30 -11.85
C PHE A 111 22.11 5.94 -12.23
N GLN A 112 22.84 4.87 -11.88
CA GLN A 112 22.37 3.50 -12.07
C GLN A 112 21.29 3.19 -11.08
N ARG A 113 20.29 2.47 -11.49
CA ARG A 113 19.22 1.94 -10.66
C ARG A 113 19.27 0.43 -10.71
N GLU A 114 18.85 -0.19 -9.62
CA GLU A 114 18.71 -1.64 -9.56
C GLU A 114 17.80 -2.16 -10.67
N GLU A 115 18.05 -3.40 -11.08
CA GLU A 115 17.18 -4.09 -12.02
C GLU A 115 15.76 -4.22 -11.42
N GLY A 116 14.75 -3.91 -12.22
CA GLY A 116 13.36 -3.92 -11.76
C GLY A 116 12.91 -2.68 -10.97
N PHE A 117 13.80 -1.69 -10.71
CA PHE A 117 13.43 -0.47 -9.98
C PHE A 117 12.21 0.24 -10.58
N PHE A 118 12.18 0.37 -11.90
CA PHE A 118 11.07 1.04 -12.58
C PHE A 118 9.74 0.28 -12.41
N GLU A 119 9.78 -1.04 -12.51
CA GLU A 119 8.65 -1.92 -12.30
C GLU A 119 8.12 -1.85 -10.86
N LEU A 120 9.00 -1.79 -9.87
CA LEU A 120 8.63 -1.58 -8.47
C LEU A 120 7.92 -0.24 -8.26
N ILE A 121 8.47 0.84 -8.80
CA ILE A 121 7.85 2.18 -8.75
C ILE A 121 6.47 2.17 -9.40
N ARG A 122 6.35 1.52 -10.55
CA ARG A 122 5.07 1.34 -11.24
C ARG A 122 4.04 0.62 -10.38
N LEU A 123 4.41 -0.54 -9.83
CA LEU A 123 3.53 -1.35 -8.97
C LEU A 123 3.10 -0.59 -7.71
N LEU A 124 4.02 0.17 -7.08
CA LEU A 124 3.70 1.02 -5.94
C LEU A 124 2.66 2.09 -6.32
N LEU A 125 2.84 2.77 -7.44
CA LEU A 125 1.88 3.78 -7.91
C LEU A 125 0.52 3.16 -8.22
N GLU A 126 0.48 2.05 -8.95
CA GLU A 126 -0.75 1.34 -9.28
C GLU A 126 -1.48 0.88 -8.01
N SER A 127 -0.75 0.39 -7.00
CA SER A 127 -1.31 -0.01 -5.70
C SER A 127 -1.95 1.19 -4.97
N VAL A 128 -1.28 2.34 -4.94
CA VAL A 128 -1.82 3.57 -4.35
C VAL A 128 -3.08 4.03 -5.07
N TYR A 129 -3.08 4.03 -6.40
CA TYR A 129 -4.23 4.47 -7.17
C TYR A 129 -5.40 3.48 -7.15
N SER A 130 -5.15 2.19 -7.02
CA SER A 130 -6.19 1.15 -6.91
C SER A 130 -6.84 1.12 -5.52
N SER A 131 -6.19 1.61 -4.48
CA SER A 131 -6.73 1.64 -3.11
C SER A 131 -8.01 2.46 -3.01
N LYS A 132 -9.08 1.86 -2.49
CA LYS A 132 -10.39 2.52 -2.36
C LYS A 132 -10.44 3.50 -1.18
N PHE A 133 -9.62 3.28 -0.15
CA PHE A 133 -9.58 4.08 1.08
C PHE A 133 -8.67 5.31 0.99
N ILE A 134 -7.89 5.46 -0.09
CA ILE A 134 -7.02 6.63 -0.32
C ILE A 134 -7.76 7.60 -1.24
N THR A 135 -7.91 8.86 -0.84
CA THR A 135 -8.52 9.88 -1.71
C THR A 135 -7.64 10.15 -2.93
N LYS A 136 -8.22 10.73 -3.99
CA LYS A 136 -7.42 11.13 -5.16
C LYS A 136 -6.31 12.11 -4.77
N LYS A 137 -6.62 13.10 -3.91
CA LYS A 137 -5.66 14.10 -3.43
C LYS A 137 -4.49 13.46 -2.69
N ASP A 138 -4.77 12.48 -1.83
CA ASP A 138 -3.74 11.79 -1.05
C ASP A 138 -2.91 10.86 -1.95
N ALA A 139 -3.52 10.21 -2.94
CA ALA A 139 -2.80 9.43 -3.93
C ALA A 139 -1.83 10.31 -4.76
N ASP A 140 -2.27 11.50 -5.18
CA ASP A 140 -1.42 12.47 -5.89
C ASP A 140 -0.28 13.00 -4.99
N TYR A 141 -0.52 13.12 -3.68
CA TYR A 141 0.51 13.47 -2.71
C TYR A 141 1.53 12.34 -2.54
N LEU A 142 1.08 11.09 -2.35
CA LEU A 142 1.96 9.92 -2.27
C LEU A 142 2.77 9.71 -3.56
N LYS A 143 2.18 9.97 -4.73
CA LYS A 143 2.91 9.96 -6.01
C LYS A 143 4.17 10.82 -5.95
N LYS A 144 4.11 12.01 -5.35
CA LYS A 144 5.29 12.90 -5.24
C LYS A 144 6.42 12.27 -4.41
N TYR A 145 6.07 11.54 -3.34
CA TYR A 145 7.05 10.83 -2.53
C TYR A 145 7.66 9.64 -3.29
N ILE A 146 6.82 8.81 -3.91
CA ILE A 146 7.27 7.64 -4.68
C ILE A 146 8.19 8.08 -5.84
N LEU A 147 7.87 9.19 -6.51
CA LEU A 147 8.65 9.70 -7.63
C LEU A 147 9.84 10.57 -7.23
N LYS A 148 10.10 10.74 -5.93
CA LYS A 148 11.16 11.64 -5.44
C LYS A 148 12.53 11.32 -6.04
N ASP A 149 12.85 10.03 -6.19
CA ASP A 149 14.16 9.56 -6.65
C ASP A 149 14.14 8.95 -8.06
N VAL A 150 13.01 9.10 -8.75
CA VAL A 150 12.82 8.64 -10.13
C VAL A 150 13.26 9.70 -11.12
N SER A 151 13.91 9.29 -12.23
CA SER A 151 14.36 10.20 -13.27
C SER A 151 13.17 10.85 -14.01
N LYS A 152 13.40 12.05 -14.56
CA LYS A 152 12.39 12.71 -15.41
C LYS A 152 12.04 11.90 -16.66
N PHE A 153 12.92 11.03 -17.12
CA PHE A 153 12.72 10.17 -18.29
C PHE A 153 11.84 8.97 -17.94
N ASP A 154 12.08 8.35 -16.78
CA ASP A 154 11.25 7.24 -16.29
C ASP A 154 9.86 7.74 -15.88
N ILE A 155 9.76 8.94 -15.30
CA ILE A 155 8.46 9.56 -15.01
C ILE A 155 7.61 9.69 -16.29
N LYS A 156 8.21 10.08 -17.42
CA LYS A 156 7.51 10.15 -18.71
C LYS A 156 6.99 8.78 -19.19
N LYS A 157 7.71 7.70 -18.90
CA LYS A 157 7.27 6.35 -19.22
C LYS A 157 6.02 5.94 -18.41
N LEU A 158 5.78 6.59 -17.27
CA LEU A 158 4.60 6.34 -16.43
C LEU A 158 3.35 7.12 -16.88
N ASP A 159 3.47 8.11 -17.78
CA ASP A 159 2.35 8.96 -18.18
C ASP A 159 1.23 8.21 -18.95
N HIS A 160 1.56 7.07 -19.57
CA HIS A 160 0.57 6.20 -20.23
C HIS A 160 -0.15 5.24 -19.26
N ILE A 161 0.30 5.16 -18.01
CA ILE A 161 -0.42 4.44 -16.96
C ILE A 161 -1.62 5.30 -16.59
N SER A 162 -2.73 5.06 -17.25
CA SER A 162 -4.02 5.57 -16.79
C SER A 162 -4.38 4.82 -15.51
N PRO A 163 -4.26 5.44 -14.33
CA PRO A 163 -4.75 4.78 -13.14
C PRO A 163 -6.23 4.52 -13.36
N ILE A 164 -6.64 3.26 -13.34
CA ILE A 164 -8.06 2.92 -13.22
C ILE A 164 -8.46 3.45 -11.85
N VAL A 165 -8.83 4.72 -11.82
CA VAL A 165 -9.37 5.33 -10.61
C VAL A 165 -10.64 4.57 -10.28
N SER A 166 -10.58 3.72 -9.26
CA SER A 166 -11.77 3.01 -8.78
C SER A 166 -12.88 4.03 -8.64
N LYS A 167 -14.03 3.78 -9.30
CA LYS A 167 -15.23 4.64 -9.20
C LYS A 167 -15.68 4.84 -7.75
N SER A 168 -15.19 4.03 -6.83
CA SER A 168 -15.56 3.97 -5.42
C SER A 168 -14.48 4.48 -4.45
N LYS A 169 -13.53 5.34 -4.89
CA LYS A 169 -12.59 5.99 -3.96
C LYS A 169 -13.33 6.80 -2.90
N THR A 170 -12.86 6.69 -1.66
CA THR A 170 -13.40 7.51 -0.57
C THR A 170 -13.24 8.99 -0.85
N LYS A 171 -14.18 9.79 -0.33
CA LYS A 171 -14.08 11.26 -0.29
C LYS A 171 -13.60 11.75 1.08
N ASN A 172 -13.46 10.85 2.05
CA ASN A 172 -13.03 11.19 3.40
C ASN A 172 -11.53 11.50 3.42
N SER A 173 -11.17 12.75 3.64
CA SER A 173 -9.79 13.22 3.73
C SER A 173 -9.13 12.91 5.09
N GLN A 174 -9.89 12.44 6.08
CA GLN A 174 -9.39 12.15 7.43
C GLN A 174 -8.82 10.71 7.57
N VAL A 175 -8.79 9.91 6.50
CA VAL A 175 -8.39 8.50 6.61
C VAL A 175 -7.00 8.34 7.21
N PHE A 176 -6.00 9.12 6.79
CA PHE A 176 -4.65 9.03 7.34
C PHE A 176 -4.59 9.42 8.82
N ASP A 177 -5.27 10.51 9.18
CA ASP A 177 -5.36 10.94 10.58
C ASP A 177 -6.10 9.90 11.43
N ASN A 178 -7.18 9.34 10.90
CA ASN A 178 -7.92 8.25 11.55
C ASN A 178 -7.03 7.03 11.79
N VAL A 179 -6.27 6.58 10.78
CA VAL A 179 -5.35 5.44 10.90
C VAL A 179 -4.29 5.71 11.98
N LYS A 180 -3.72 6.93 12.02
CA LYS A 180 -2.75 7.32 13.05
C LYS A 180 -3.38 7.23 14.45
N VAL A 181 -4.52 7.87 14.67
CA VAL A 181 -5.20 7.85 15.97
C VAL A 181 -5.56 6.44 16.41
N LEU A 182 -6.05 5.59 15.47
CA LEU A 182 -6.38 4.20 15.74
C LEU A 182 -5.14 3.37 16.09
N SER A 183 -4.01 3.57 15.40
CA SER A 183 -2.73 2.92 15.70
C SER A 183 -2.21 3.31 17.07
N ASP A 184 -2.28 4.61 17.42
CA ASP A 184 -1.89 5.11 18.72
C ASP A 184 -2.76 4.50 19.84
N ALA A 185 -4.07 4.37 19.62
CA ALA A 185 -5.00 3.76 20.56
C ALA A 185 -4.74 2.26 20.77
N ILE A 186 -4.43 1.52 19.69
CA ILE A 186 -4.08 0.09 19.75
C ILE A 186 -2.81 -0.09 20.60
N THR A 187 -1.78 0.73 20.35
CA THR A 187 -0.51 0.70 21.07
C THR A 187 -0.70 1.07 22.54
N ALA A 188 -1.45 2.14 22.81
CA ALA A 188 -1.75 2.61 24.16
C ALA A 188 -2.76 1.72 24.92
N ARG A 189 -3.38 0.76 24.24
CA ARG A 189 -4.43 -0.14 24.80
C ARG A 189 -5.60 0.64 25.42
N CYS A 190 -6.01 1.73 24.79
CA CYS A 190 -7.14 2.55 25.21
C CYS A 190 -8.30 2.49 24.21
N LYS A 191 -9.46 2.95 24.62
CA LYS A 191 -10.66 3.05 23.77
C LYS A 191 -10.52 4.22 22.77
N VAL A 192 -11.36 4.15 21.73
CA VAL A 192 -11.54 5.23 20.78
C VAL A 192 -13.03 5.58 20.64
N GLU A 193 -13.27 6.82 20.28
CA GLU A 193 -14.60 7.29 19.89
C GLU A 193 -14.56 7.90 18.51
N PHE A 194 -15.66 7.77 17.76
CA PHE A 194 -15.80 8.32 16.41
C PHE A 194 -17.25 8.48 15.99
N ASN A 195 -17.49 9.30 14.97
CA ASN A 195 -18.71 9.34 14.21
C ASN A 195 -18.61 8.37 13.02
N TYR A 196 -19.66 7.65 12.68
CA TYR A 196 -19.66 6.68 11.59
C TYR A 196 -20.71 7.03 10.54
N ASN A 197 -20.28 7.19 9.30
CA ASN A 197 -21.11 7.59 8.18
C ASN A 197 -21.76 6.38 7.47
N ASN A 198 -23.05 6.50 7.23
CA ASN A 198 -23.82 5.61 6.36
C ASN A 198 -24.35 6.37 5.16
N PHE A 199 -24.41 5.72 4.01
CA PHE A 199 -25.09 6.28 2.84
C PHE A 199 -26.60 6.18 2.98
N TYR A 200 -27.31 7.19 2.49
CA TYR A 200 -28.74 7.21 2.35
C TYR A 200 -29.15 8.07 1.15
N ILE A 201 -30.34 7.86 0.62
CA ILE A 201 -30.92 8.70 -0.42
C ILE A 201 -31.96 9.63 0.27
N PRO A 202 -31.72 10.97 0.26
CA PRO A 202 -32.72 11.89 0.78
C PRO A 202 -34.00 11.83 -0.05
N GLU A 203 -35.16 12.07 0.59
CA GLU A 203 -36.44 12.17 -0.09
C GLU A 203 -36.37 13.22 -1.20
N GLY A 204 -36.86 12.86 -2.41
CA GLY A 204 -36.79 13.72 -3.58
C GLY A 204 -35.42 13.87 -4.25
N SER A 205 -34.43 13.08 -3.85
CA SER A 205 -33.06 13.09 -4.43
C SER A 205 -32.77 11.78 -5.15
N ASP A 206 -32.07 11.85 -6.28
CA ASP A 206 -31.54 10.72 -7.04
C ASP A 206 -30.07 10.39 -6.66
N LYS A 207 -29.49 11.14 -5.71
CA LYS A 207 -28.08 11.02 -5.34
C LYS A 207 -27.90 10.60 -3.88
N PRO A 208 -27.06 9.58 -3.61
CA PRO A 208 -26.76 9.20 -2.23
C PRO A 208 -25.96 10.32 -1.53
N ARG A 209 -26.28 10.51 -0.25
CA ARG A 209 -25.54 11.36 0.70
C ARG A 209 -25.12 10.53 1.89
N THR A 210 -24.25 11.08 2.72
CA THR A 210 -23.85 10.47 3.99
C THR A 210 -24.56 11.12 5.15
N LYS A 211 -24.88 10.31 6.19
CA LYS A 211 -25.34 10.77 7.50
C LYS A 211 -24.71 9.90 8.58
N TYR A 212 -24.58 10.43 9.78
CA TYR A 212 -24.14 9.63 10.92
C TYR A 212 -25.17 8.54 11.24
N GLY A 213 -24.66 7.33 11.45
CA GLY A 213 -25.48 6.17 11.82
C GLY A 213 -26.17 6.37 13.18
N ARG A 214 -25.49 7.08 14.11
CA ARG A 214 -26.04 7.55 15.38
C ARG A 214 -26.05 9.08 15.34
N LYS A 215 -27.22 9.69 15.50
CA LYS A 215 -27.39 11.14 15.26
C LYS A 215 -26.68 11.98 16.32
N ASP A 216 -26.76 11.59 17.58
CA ASP A 216 -26.30 12.38 18.73
C ASP A 216 -25.29 11.62 19.62
N GLU A 217 -24.87 10.43 19.23
CA GLU A 217 -23.93 9.60 19.97
C GLU A 217 -22.76 9.17 19.11
N LYS A 218 -21.55 9.23 19.67
CA LYS A 218 -20.38 8.62 19.06
C LYS A 218 -20.34 7.11 19.29
N TYR A 219 -19.69 6.41 18.39
CA TYR A 219 -19.32 5.03 18.60
C TYR A 219 -18.10 4.99 19.52
N ILE A 220 -18.20 4.25 20.62
CA ILE A 220 -17.08 3.98 21.55
C ILE A 220 -16.77 2.51 21.43
N VAL A 221 -15.50 2.18 21.13
CA VAL A 221 -15.06 0.81 20.91
C VAL A 221 -13.65 0.59 21.43
N SER A 222 -13.30 -0.65 21.70
CA SER A 222 -11.97 -1.10 22.08
C SER A 222 -11.21 -1.59 20.84
N PRO A 223 -10.22 -0.85 20.30
CA PRO A 223 -9.52 -1.17 19.06
C PRO A 223 -8.49 -2.29 19.26
N TYR A 224 -8.37 -3.22 18.31
CA TYR A 224 -7.42 -4.33 18.37
C TYR A 224 -6.51 -4.43 17.14
N HIS A 225 -7.08 -4.42 15.93
CA HIS A 225 -6.31 -4.59 14.70
C HIS A 225 -6.81 -3.67 13.60
N LEU A 226 -5.86 -3.26 12.75
CA LEU A 226 -6.13 -2.60 11.49
C LEU A 226 -5.88 -3.58 10.34
N LEU A 227 -6.85 -3.75 9.45
CA LEU A 227 -6.83 -4.75 8.39
C LEU A 227 -7.15 -4.13 7.05
N ILE A 228 -6.52 -4.62 5.97
CA ILE A 228 -6.87 -4.25 4.59
C ILE A 228 -7.53 -5.47 3.95
N ASN A 229 -8.72 -5.28 3.40
CA ASN A 229 -9.42 -6.31 2.65
C ASN A 229 -10.20 -5.69 1.48
N ASP A 230 -10.12 -6.30 0.30
CA ASP A 230 -10.79 -5.86 -0.93
C ASP A 230 -10.58 -4.35 -1.23
N GLY A 231 -9.38 -3.83 -0.93
CA GLY A 231 -9.00 -2.43 -1.15
C GLY A 231 -9.64 -1.44 -0.18
N ASN A 232 -10.23 -1.90 0.93
CA ASN A 232 -10.75 -1.08 2.01
C ASN A 232 -9.94 -1.29 3.30
N TYR A 233 -9.92 -0.27 4.15
CA TYR A 233 -9.25 -0.31 5.45
C TYR A 233 -10.26 -0.48 6.57
N TYR A 234 -10.03 -1.45 7.45
CA TYR A 234 -10.96 -1.83 8.51
C TYR A 234 -10.30 -1.74 9.88
N LEU A 235 -11.06 -1.26 10.85
CA LEU A 235 -10.78 -1.44 12.26
C LEU A 235 -11.51 -2.67 12.76
N LEU A 236 -10.79 -3.67 13.24
CA LEU A 236 -11.35 -4.76 14.04
C LEU A 236 -11.26 -4.36 15.51
N CYS A 237 -12.40 -4.40 16.19
CA CYS A 237 -12.54 -3.93 17.55
C CYS A 237 -13.50 -4.83 18.35
N PHE A 238 -13.51 -4.65 19.67
CA PHE A 238 -14.59 -5.10 20.52
C PHE A 238 -15.63 -3.98 20.64
N ASP A 239 -16.86 -4.28 20.24
CA ASP A 239 -18.00 -3.37 20.38
C ASP A 239 -18.67 -3.62 21.75
N GLU A 240 -18.54 -2.66 22.63
CA GLU A 240 -19.01 -2.77 24.01
C GLU A 240 -20.53 -2.82 24.11
N LYS A 241 -21.23 -2.20 23.18
CA LYS A 241 -22.70 -2.22 23.16
C LYS A 241 -23.25 -3.61 22.81
N ASN A 242 -22.61 -4.26 21.84
CA ASN A 242 -23.01 -5.58 21.36
C ASN A 242 -22.22 -6.73 22.03
N LYS A 243 -21.22 -6.42 22.87
CA LYS A 243 -20.37 -7.39 23.60
C LYS A 243 -19.76 -8.46 22.69
N LYS A 244 -19.28 -8.03 21.49
CA LYS A 244 -18.70 -8.93 20.49
C LYS A 244 -17.65 -8.24 19.62
N LYS A 245 -16.90 -9.03 18.88
CA LYS A 245 -16.04 -8.52 17.82
C LYS A 245 -16.88 -7.83 16.75
N TRP A 246 -16.35 -6.72 16.22
CA TRP A 246 -16.98 -5.97 15.16
C TRP A 246 -15.94 -5.32 14.25
N THR A 247 -16.33 -5.08 12.99
CA THR A 247 -15.48 -4.36 12.05
C THR A 247 -16.12 -3.07 11.57
N TYR A 248 -15.33 -2.00 11.55
CA TYR A 248 -15.73 -0.72 10.97
C TYR A 248 -14.79 -0.33 9.85
N ARG A 249 -15.31 0.19 8.76
CA ARG A 249 -14.50 0.78 7.67
C ARG A 249 -13.94 2.13 8.12
N VAL A 250 -12.62 2.28 8.04
CA VAL A 250 -11.94 3.50 8.50
C VAL A 250 -12.29 4.70 7.63
N ASP A 251 -12.54 4.50 6.34
CA ASP A 251 -12.94 5.56 5.41
C ASP A 251 -14.36 6.12 5.65
N ARG A 252 -15.14 5.47 6.52
CA ARG A 252 -16.46 5.94 6.98
C ARG A 252 -16.42 6.61 8.34
N MET A 253 -15.26 6.63 9.00
CA MET A 253 -15.09 7.26 10.31
C MET A 253 -14.76 8.74 10.15
N GLU A 254 -15.31 9.54 11.04
CA GLU A 254 -14.98 10.95 11.20
C GLU A 254 -14.79 11.29 12.68
N ASN A 255 -13.97 12.32 12.95
CA ASN A 255 -13.72 12.80 14.31
C ASN A 255 -13.25 11.70 15.27
N VAL A 256 -12.33 10.86 14.78
CA VAL A 256 -11.73 9.80 15.60
C VAL A 256 -10.87 10.41 16.69
N SER A 257 -11.10 10.04 17.94
CA SER A 257 -10.31 10.52 19.08
C SER A 257 -10.03 9.41 20.10
N LEU A 258 -8.88 9.53 20.77
CA LEU A 258 -8.48 8.61 21.85
C LEU A 258 -9.24 8.95 23.13
N ARG A 259 -9.66 7.92 23.84
CA ARG A 259 -10.14 7.99 25.22
C ARG A 259 -9.05 7.46 26.16
N LYS A 260 -8.02 8.29 26.39
CA LYS A 260 -6.79 7.88 27.09
C LYS A 260 -7.01 7.31 28.47
N ASP A 261 -8.05 7.79 29.18
CA ASP A 261 -8.35 7.38 30.53
C ASP A 261 -9.18 6.08 30.59
N GLU A 262 -9.63 5.56 29.43
CA GLU A 262 -10.44 4.36 29.33
C GLU A 262 -9.64 3.21 28.70
N LYS A 263 -9.36 2.19 29.50
CA LYS A 263 -8.69 0.97 29.02
C LYS A 263 -9.61 0.17 28.08
N ARG A 264 -9.01 -0.46 27.06
CA ARG A 264 -9.76 -1.34 26.15
C ARG A 264 -10.30 -2.59 26.87
N GLU A 265 -11.45 -3.06 26.48
CA GLU A 265 -12.13 -4.26 26.94
C GLU A 265 -12.17 -5.36 25.87
N GLY A 266 -12.59 -6.58 26.23
CA GLY A 266 -12.81 -7.68 25.29
C GLY A 266 -11.55 -8.39 24.85
N ALA A 267 -10.47 -8.37 25.66
CA ALA A 267 -9.20 -9.01 25.33
C ALA A 267 -9.37 -10.52 25.08
N GLU A 268 -10.26 -11.17 25.81
CA GLU A 268 -10.59 -12.59 25.69
C GLU A 268 -11.05 -12.99 24.27
N CYS A 269 -11.67 -12.07 23.55
CA CYS A 269 -12.08 -12.30 22.16
C CYS A 269 -10.90 -12.38 21.17
N PHE A 270 -9.69 -11.97 21.58
CA PHE A 270 -8.54 -11.80 20.68
C PHE A 270 -7.30 -12.60 21.10
N TYR A 271 -7.39 -13.50 22.10
CA TYR A 271 -6.20 -14.25 22.57
C TYR A 271 -5.53 -15.08 21.49
N ASP A 272 -6.31 -15.77 20.65
CA ASP A 272 -5.78 -16.60 19.56
C ASP A 272 -6.07 -15.99 18.18
N PHE A 273 -6.16 -14.65 18.13
CA PHE A 273 -6.52 -13.96 16.89
C PHE A 273 -5.38 -14.00 15.87
N ASN A 274 -5.67 -14.57 14.71
CA ASN A 274 -4.83 -14.51 13.52
C ASN A 274 -5.53 -13.68 12.44
N ALA A 275 -4.94 -12.54 12.08
CA ALA A 275 -5.49 -11.60 11.11
C ALA A 275 -5.69 -12.23 9.71
N ASN A 276 -4.74 -13.07 9.28
CA ASN A 276 -4.81 -13.75 8.00
C ASN A 276 -5.93 -14.80 7.99
N GLU A 277 -6.08 -15.55 9.07
CA GLU A 277 -7.16 -16.53 9.22
C GLU A 277 -8.52 -15.85 9.30
N TYR A 278 -8.61 -14.73 10.03
CA TYR A 278 -9.83 -13.93 10.12
C TYR A 278 -10.27 -13.39 8.76
N ALA A 279 -9.35 -12.85 7.96
CA ALA A 279 -9.64 -12.34 6.62
C ALA A 279 -10.07 -13.46 5.65
N LYS A 280 -9.51 -14.68 5.80
CA LYS A 280 -9.85 -15.85 4.98
C LYS A 280 -11.20 -16.47 5.36
N THR A 281 -11.54 -16.47 6.66
CA THR A 281 -12.76 -17.12 7.16
C THR A 281 -13.99 -16.21 7.16
N ASN A 282 -13.81 -14.88 7.14
CA ASN A 282 -14.92 -13.94 7.18
C ASN A 282 -15.14 -13.26 5.83
N PHE A 283 -16.16 -13.71 5.11
CA PHE A 283 -16.52 -13.12 3.82
C PHE A 283 -16.86 -11.65 3.97
N SER A 284 -16.13 -10.80 3.23
CA SER A 284 -16.29 -9.33 3.23
C SER A 284 -16.17 -8.69 4.61
N MET A 285 -15.41 -9.29 5.54
CA MET A 285 -15.19 -8.82 6.92
C MET A 285 -16.46 -8.79 7.80
N PHE A 286 -17.50 -9.53 7.42
CA PHE A 286 -18.67 -9.76 8.26
C PHE A 286 -18.51 -11.05 9.05
N GLU A 287 -18.73 -10.98 10.36
CA GLU A 287 -18.66 -12.14 11.23
C GLU A 287 -19.80 -13.10 10.93
N GLY A 288 -19.49 -14.38 10.76
CA GLY A 288 -20.43 -15.47 10.61
C GLY A 288 -20.13 -16.58 11.60
N GLU A 289 -21.09 -17.45 11.85
CA GLU A 289 -20.81 -18.68 12.62
C GLU A 289 -19.82 -19.56 11.86
N ASN A 290 -18.67 -19.84 12.48
CA ASN A 290 -17.65 -20.73 11.91
C ASN A 290 -18.12 -22.17 11.88
N LYS A 291 -18.57 -22.63 10.71
CA LYS A 291 -19.07 -23.98 10.48
C LYS A 291 -18.26 -24.70 9.40
N PHE A 292 -18.27 -26.03 9.46
CA PHE A 292 -17.77 -26.85 8.35
C PHE A 292 -18.81 -26.91 7.24
N ILE A 293 -18.34 -26.80 6.00
CA ILE A 293 -19.19 -26.92 4.81
C ILE A 293 -18.41 -27.63 3.70
N THR A 294 -19.10 -28.50 2.98
CA THR A 294 -18.60 -29.13 1.75
C THR A 294 -19.44 -28.65 0.57
N ILE A 295 -18.77 -28.13 -0.45
CA ILE A 295 -19.40 -27.60 -1.65
C ILE A 295 -18.83 -28.32 -2.85
N LYS A 296 -19.70 -28.77 -3.75
CA LYS A 296 -19.36 -29.33 -5.04
C LYS A 296 -19.40 -28.23 -6.10
N PHE A 297 -18.35 -28.11 -6.91
CA PHE A 297 -18.23 -27.16 -7.99
C PHE A 297 -17.94 -27.88 -9.31
N VAL A 298 -18.38 -27.28 -10.43
CA VAL A 298 -17.92 -27.66 -11.76
C VAL A 298 -16.44 -27.30 -11.92
N ASN A 299 -15.63 -28.14 -12.57
CA ASN A 299 -14.17 -27.97 -12.70
C ASN A 299 -13.76 -26.59 -13.29
N THR A 300 -14.56 -25.99 -14.15
CA THR A 300 -14.31 -24.65 -14.70
C THR A 300 -14.32 -23.53 -13.64
N CYS A 301 -14.85 -23.79 -12.46
CA CYS A 301 -14.88 -22.81 -11.35
C CYS A 301 -13.60 -22.84 -10.49
N MET A 302 -12.66 -23.75 -10.73
CA MET A 302 -11.51 -23.97 -9.87
C MET A 302 -10.72 -22.69 -9.57
N ASN A 303 -10.35 -21.93 -10.60
CA ASN A 303 -9.55 -20.72 -10.42
C ASN A 303 -10.30 -19.68 -9.55
N ALA A 304 -11.57 -19.41 -9.83
CA ALA A 304 -12.37 -18.44 -9.06
C ALA A 304 -12.57 -18.89 -7.60
N VAL A 305 -12.66 -20.19 -7.35
CA VAL A 305 -12.75 -20.74 -6.00
C VAL A 305 -11.43 -20.61 -5.27
N VAL A 306 -10.30 -21.03 -5.88
CA VAL A 306 -8.98 -20.92 -5.29
C VAL A 306 -8.56 -19.46 -5.02
N GLU A 307 -8.84 -18.56 -5.97
CA GLU A 307 -8.56 -17.12 -5.78
C GLU A 307 -9.32 -16.52 -4.58
N LYS A 308 -10.55 -16.96 -4.35
CA LYS A 308 -11.37 -16.40 -3.27
C LYS A 308 -11.07 -16.98 -1.90
N ILE A 309 -10.86 -18.27 -1.79
CA ILE A 309 -10.73 -18.97 -0.51
C ILE A 309 -9.32 -19.49 -0.22
N GLY A 310 -8.44 -19.55 -1.23
CA GLY A 310 -7.07 -20.06 -1.10
C GLY A 310 -6.97 -21.59 -1.05
N THR A 311 -5.82 -22.08 -0.63
CA THR A 311 -5.53 -23.52 -0.56
C THR A 311 -5.15 -23.99 0.85
N GLU A 312 -4.84 -23.08 1.77
CA GLU A 312 -4.39 -23.42 3.12
C GLU A 312 -5.55 -23.82 4.02
N LYS A 313 -5.40 -24.93 4.75
CA LYS A 313 -6.40 -25.51 5.65
C LYS A 313 -7.75 -25.83 4.98
N ILE A 314 -7.73 -26.05 3.65
CA ILE A 314 -8.90 -26.37 2.84
C ILE A 314 -8.63 -27.69 2.13
N THR A 315 -9.63 -28.57 2.11
CA THR A 315 -9.52 -29.86 1.44
C THR A 315 -10.21 -29.79 0.08
N TYR A 316 -9.43 -29.94 -0.98
CA TYR A 316 -9.93 -30.09 -2.35
C TYR A 316 -9.88 -31.57 -2.74
N LYS A 317 -10.97 -32.10 -3.28
CA LYS A 317 -11.02 -33.47 -3.78
C LYS A 317 -11.66 -33.51 -5.17
N ASN A 318 -11.11 -34.35 -6.05
CA ASN A 318 -11.81 -34.67 -7.29
C ASN A 318 -13.09 -35.47 -6.93
N PHE A 319 -14.21 -35.06 -7.45
CA PHE A 319 -15.49 -35.72 -7.20
C PHE A 319 -15.88 -36.68 -8.34
N ASP A 320 -15.76 -36.20 -9.58
CA ASP A 320 -15.97 -36.95 -10.81
C ASP A 320 -15.24 -36.25 -11.98
N ASN A 321 -15.42 -36.72 -13.22
CA ASN A 321 -14.74 -36.16 -14.40
C ASN A 321 -15.12 -34.68 -14.69
N GLY A 322 -16.16 -34.12 -14.07
CA GLY A 322 -16.64 -32.77 -14.32
C GLY A 322 -16.67 -31.87 -13.10
N HIS A 323 -16.43 -32.45 -11.90
CA HIS A 323 -16.61 -31.75 -10.64
C HIS A 323 -15.51 -32.01 -9.63
N PHE A 324 -15.33 -31.04 -8.73
CA PHE A 324 -14.51 -31.17 -7.52
C PHE A 324 -15.31 -30.74 -6.28
N THR A 325 -14.89 -31.18 -5.12
CA THR A 325 -15.44 -30.74 -3.85
C THR A 325 -14.43 -29.94 -3.06
N VAL A 326 -14.92 -28.98 -2.29
CA VAL A 326 -14.15 -28.19 -1.35
C VAL A 326 -14.77 -28.32 0.03
N THR A 327 -13.97 -28.81 0.99
CA THR A 327 -14.37 -28.86 2.40
C THR A 327 -13.55 -27.84 3.18
N MET A 328 -14.22 -26.91 3.86
CA MET A 328 -13.58 -25.86 4.62
C MET A 328 -14.39 -25.50 5.88
N ARG A 329 -13.70 -24.84 6.83
CA ARG A 329 -14.34 -24.16 7.95
C ARG A 329 -14.39 -22.67 7.65
N THR A 330 -15.58 -22.08 7.63
CA THR A 330 -15.76 -20.66 7.27
C THR A 330 -16.94 -20.05 8.04
N GLY A 331 -16.92 -18.73 8.16
CA GLY A 331 -18.05 -17.96 8.68
C GLY A 331 -19.20 -17.95 7.69
N ILE A 332 -20.28 -18.65 8.03
CA ILE A 332 -21.48 -18.68 7.22
C ILE A 332 -22.32 -17.44 7.51
N ASN A 333 -22.56 -16.64 6.48
CA ASN A 333 -23.36 -15.42 6.52
C ASN A 333 -24.01 -15.15 5.15
N GLU A 334 -24.81 -14.11 5.03
CA GLU A 334 -25.49 -13.75 3.77
C GLU A 334 -24.50 -13.40 2.64
N GLN A 335 -23.32 -12.84 2.95
CA GLN A 335 -22.29 -12.53 1.96
C GLN A 335 -21.66 -13.81 1.41
N PHE A 336 -21.47 -14.82 2.26
CA PHE A 336 -21.03 -16.14 1.84
C PHE A 336 -22.04 -16.79 0.87
N TYR A 337 -23.32 -16.78 1.24
CA TYR A 337 -24.38 -17.31 0.36
C TYR A 337 -24.48 -16.49 -0.94
N GLY A 338 -24.36 -15.16 -0.86
CA GLY A 338 -24.32 -14.29 -2.04
C GLY A 338 -23.17 -14.63 -2.98
N TRP A 339 -21.98 -14.90 -2.43
CA TRP A 339 -20.83 -15.38 -3.22
C TRP A 339 -21.12 -16.73 -3.86
N LEU A 340 -21.70 -17.67 -3.12
CA LEU A 340 -22.05 -18.98 -3.64
C LEU A 340 -23.06 -18.87 -4.81
N CYS A 341 -24.02 -17.97 -4.70
CA CYS A 341 -24.99 -17.69 -5.78
C CYS A 341 -24.34 -17.13 -7.05
N THR A 342 -23.12 -16.53 -6.99
CA THR A 342 -22.43 -16.06 -8.22
C THR A 342 -22.06 -17.19 -9.17
N PHE A 343 -21.99 -18.42 -8.70
CA PHE A 343 -21.71 -19.60 -9.51
C PHE A 343 -22.99 -20.16 -10.20
N GLY A 344 -24.17 -19.70 -9.83
CA GLY A 344 -25.44 -20.20 -10.34
C GLY A 344 -25.60 -21.71 -10.08
N ASN A 345 -25.94 -22.46 -11.13
CA ASN A 345 -26.10 -23.93 -11.05
C ASN A 345 -24.77 -24.72 -11.07
N ARG A 346 -23.62 -24.02 -11.05
CA ARG A 346 -22.28 -24.64 -11.07
C ARG A 346 -21.69 -24.91 -9.68
N ALA A 347 -22.44 -24.58 -8.62
CA ALA A 347 -22.05 -24.82 -7.25
C ALA A 347 -23.23 -25.44 -6.49
N GLN A 348 -22.93 -26.40 -5.61
CA GLN A 348 -23.93 -27.08 -4.80
C GLN A 348 -23.37 -27.36 -3.41
N VAL A 349 -24.07 -26.94 -2.34
CA VAL A 349 -23.76 -27.37 -0.98
C VAL A 349 -24.15 -28.84 -0.86
N VAL A 350 -23.23 -29.68 -0.41
CA VAL A 350 -23.45 -31.13 -0.31
C VAL A 350 -23.40 -31.66 1.12
N GLU A 351 -22.73 -30.94 2.02
CA GLU A 351 -22.63 -31.31 3.44
C GLU A 351 -22.37 -30.06 4.32
N PRO A 352 -22.81 -30.06 5.58
CA PRO A 352 -23.78 -30.96 6.18
C PRO A 352 -25.22 -30.61 5.78
N GLN A 353 -26.19 -31.47 6.08
CA GLN A 353 -27.61 -31.25 5.74
C GLN A 353 -28.14 -29.89 6.27
N GLU A 354 -27.74 -29.50 7.49
CA GLU A 354 -28.11 -28.20 8.07
C GLU A 354 -27.74 -27.03 7.14
N GLN A 355 -26.55 -27.08 6.51
CA GLN A 355 -26.11 -26.01 5.60
C GLN A 355 -26.81 -26.07 4.24
N ILE A 356 -27.20 -27.26 3.80
CA ILE A 356 -28.04 -27.41 2.60
C ILE A 356 -29.38 -26.72 2.81
N ASP A 357 -30.02 -26.98 3.96
CA ASP A 357 -31.35 -26.45 4.27
C ASP A 357 -31.28 -24.93 4.50
N ALA A 358 -30.27 -24.44 5.22
CA ALA A 358 -30.04 -23.01 5.40
C ALA A 358 -29.81 -22.27 4.06
N PHE A 359 -29.07 -22.87 3.12
CA PHE A 359 -28.85 -22.29 1.78
C PHE A 359 -30.14 -22.29 0.96
N LYS A 360 -30.95 -23.37 1.02
CA LYS A 360 -32.26 -23.42 0.38
C LYS A 360 -33.18 -22.32 0.90
N ASP A 361 -33.24 -22.13 2.23
CA ASP A 361 -34.04 -21.07 2.84
C ASP A 361 -33.59 -19.69 2.39
N TYR A 362 -32.27 -19.46 2.28
CA TYR A 362 -31.72 -18.20 1.74
C TYR A 362 -32.17 -17.95 0.29
N VAL A 363 -32.09 -18.96 -0.57
CA VAL A 363 -32.52 -18.86 -1.98
C VAL A 363 -34.03 -18.66 -2.06
N ASN A 364 -34.84 -19.38 -1.27
CA ASN A 364 -36.30 -19.23 -1.23
C ASN A 364 -36.73 -17.82 -0.81
N LYS A 365 -36.03 -17.19 0.14
CA LYS A 365 -36.25 -15.78 0.52
C LYS A 365 -36.01 -14.83 -0.65
N ILE A 366 -35.02 -15.12 -1.50
CA ILE A 366 -34.77 -14.31 -2.70
C ILE A 366 -35.89 -14.52 -3.72
N THR A 367 -36.30 -15.78 -3.99
CA THR A 367 -37.33 -16.11 -4.97
C THR A 367 -38.66 -15.47 -4.62
N SER A 368 -39.03 -15.49 -3.32
CA SER A 368 -40.29 -14.89 -2.84
C SER A 368 -40.39 -13.37 -3.01
N LEU A 369 -39.32 -12.67 -3.37
CA LEU A 369 -39.37 -11.25 -3.72
C LEU A 369 -39.89 -11.00 -5.14
N TYR A 370 -39.99 -12.06 -5.96
CA TYR A 370 -40.39 -11.99 -7.37
C TYR A 370 -41.70 -12.72 -7.64
N GLU A 371 -42.29 -13.31 -6.63
CA GLU A 371 -43.66 -13.87 -6.63
C GLU A 371 -44.68 -12.82 -6.16
#